data_30a5d0062848c9da661365bc86ec118b
#
_entry.id   30a5d0062848c9da661365bc86ec118b
#
_cell.length_a   1.000
_cell.length_b   1.000
_cell.length_c   1.000
_cell.angle_alpha   90.00
_cell.angle_beta   90.00
_cell.angle_gamma   90.00
#
_symmetry.space_group_name_H-M   'P 1'
#
loop_
_entity.id
_entity.type
_entity.pdbx_description
1 polymer ?
#
loop_
_entity_poly.entity_id
_entity_poly.type
_entity_poly.pdbx_seq_one_letter_code
_entity_poly.pdbx_strand_id
1 'polypeptide(L)'
;SVSVATTYHKELLEKGIIFCSFGEAVEKYPDLVKKYLGTVIPRSDNYFATLNSAVFSDGTFCYIPKNTRCPMELSTYFRINASNTGQFERTLIVADEGSYVSYLEGCTAPMRDENQLHAANVELVAMKDAEIKYSTVQNWYPGDPETGKGGIYNFVTKRGLCKGENSRITWTQFETGSRLTWKYPSCILKGDNSIGEFYSVALTNGYQQADTGTKMIHIGKNTKSTIISKGISAGKSTNTYRGLVQVAKRATGAKNFTACDSLMMGNECSAITIPYIDSKTRKSTCNHEATTSKIDDDQLFCLLYTSDAADD
;
A
#
# COMPACT_ATOMS: atom_id res chain seq x y z
N SER A 1 7.34 -15.78 15.19
CA SER A 1 6.19 -14.85 15.22
C SER A 1 5.35 -15.14 16.42
N VAL A 2 4.95 -14.12 17.12
CA VAL A 2 4.04 -14.26 18.26
C VAL A 2 2.65 -13.93 17.73
N SER A 3 1.78 -14.94 17.69
CA SER A 3 0.36 -14.71 17.48
C SER A 3 -0.15 -13.85 18.64
N VAL A 4 -0.55 -12.65 18.35
CA VAL A 4 -1.18 -11.78 19.34
C VAL A 4 -2.64 -12.19 19.48
N ALA A 5 -3.11 -12.31 20.71
CA ALA A 5 -4.51 -12.55 21.01
C ALA A 5 -5.38 -11.49 20.31
N THR A 6 -6.30 -11.92 19.46
CA THR A 6 -7.23 -11.02 18.79
C THR A 6 -8.21 -10.48 19.83
N THR A 7 -8.10 -9.20 20.16
CA THR A 7 -9.14 -8.51 20.93
C THR A 7 -10.44 -8.61 20.12
N TYR A 8 -11.57 -8.86 20.75
CA TYR A 8 -12.86 -9.10 20.09
C TYR A 8 -12.99 -10.40 19.25
N HIS A 9 -12.12 -11.38 19.47
CA HIS A 9 -12.17 -12.65 18.74
C HIS A 9 -13.56 -13.30 18.75
N LYS A 10 -14.26 -13.24 19.89
CA LYS A 10 -15.59 -13.80 20.09
C LYS A 10 -16.64 -13.12 19.18
N GLU A 11 -16.64 -11.80 19.13
CA GLU A 11 -17.56 -11.00 18.32
C GLU A 11 -17.33 -11.24 16.81
N LEU A 12 -16.08 -11.39 16.39
CA LEU A 12 -15.75 -11.71 15.00
C LEU A 12 -16.23 -13.12 14.62
N LEU A 13 -16.01 -14.11 15.50
CA LEU A 13 -16.46 -15.47 15.27
C LEU A 13 -17.98 -15.61 15.19
N GLU A 14 -18.73 -14.90 16.03
CA GLU A 14 -20.19 -14.87 16.00
C GLU A 14 -20.75 -14.39 14.64
N LYS A 15 -19.99 -13.53 13.95
CA LYS A 15 -20.29 -13.06 12.58
C LYS A 15 -19.69 -13.96 11.49
N GLY A 16 -18.99 -15.03 11.86
CA GLY A 16 -18.28 -15.90 10.93
C GLY A 16 -17.04 -15.27 10.27
N ILE A 17 -16.56 -14.15 10.83
CA ILE A 17 -15.36 -13.46 10.35
C ILE A 17 -14.13 -14.23 10.84
N ILE A 18 -13.24 -14.57 9.91
CA ILE A 18 -11.95 -15.20 10.21
C ILE A 18 -10.89 -14.11 10.20
N PHE A 19 -10.18 -13.95 11.31
CA PHE A 19 -9.04 -13.05 11.42
C PHE A 19 -7.98 -13.71 12.31
N CYS A 20 -6.92 -14.21 11.71
CA CYS A 20 -5.91 -15.02 12.38
C CYS A 20 -4.55 -14.95 11.69
N SER A 21 -3.53 -15.59 12.27
CA SER A 21 -2.24 -15.77 11.62
C SER A 21 -2.33 -16.72 10.44
N PHE A 22 -1.36 -16.65 9.51
CA PHE A 22 -1.30 -17.63 8.40
C PHE A 22 -1.08 -19.05 8.89
N GLY A 23 -0.28 -19.25 9.94
CA GLY A 23 -0.08 -20.56 10.55
C GLY A 23 -1.41 -21.19 10.98
N GLU A 24 -2.22 -20.42 11.71
CA GLU A 24 -3.55 -20.86 12.15
C GLU A 24 -4.51 -21.07 10.96
N ALA A 25 -4.44 -20.19 9.96
CA ALA A 25 -5.29 -20.32 8.76
C ALA A 25 -5.00 -21.58 7.95
N VAL A 26 -3.74 -21.96 7.80
CA VAL A 26 -3.35 -23.19 7.12
C VAL A 26 -3.86 -24.44 7.84
N GLU A 27 -3.88 -24.41 9.17
CA GLU A 27 -4.36 -25.52 9.98
C GLU A 27 -5.89 -25.60 10.00
N LYS A 28 -6.58 -24.50 10.27
CA LYS A 28 -8.03 -24.48 10.50
C LYS A 28 -8.87 -24.26 9.24
N TYR A 29 -8.33 -23.55 8.24
CA TYR A 29 -9.05 -23.15 7.03
C TYR A 29 -8.29 -23.44 5.74
N PRO A 30 -7.71 -24.64 5.56
CA PRO A 30 -6.81 -24.96 4.44
C PRO A 30 -7.44 -24.76 3.06
N ASP A 31 -8.73 -25.00 2.93
CA ASP A 31 -9.44 -24.85 1.65
C ASP A 31 -9.56 -23.39 1.21
N LEU A 32 -9.80 -22.48 2.16
CA LEU A 32 -9.82 -21.03 1.86
C LEU A 32 -8.43 -20.54 1.49
N VAL A 33 -7.41 -20.97 2.24
CA VAL A 33 -6.02 -20.60 1.92
C VAL A 33 -5.63 -21.09 0.54
N LYS A 34 -5.86 -22.36 0.21
CA LYS A 34 -5.58 -22.95 -1.11
C LYS A 34 -6.32 -22.25 -2.24
N LYS A 35 -7.55 -21.81 -1.98
CA LYS A 35 -8.40 -21.15 -2.98
C LYS A 35 -7.90 -19.75 -3.36
N TYR A 36 -7.31 -19.03 -2.44
CA TYR A 36 -7.04 -17.60 -2.64
C TYR A 36 -5.55 -17.22 -2.60
N LEU A 37 -4.71 -17.93 -1.85
CA LEU A 37 -3.29 -17.60 -1.73
C LEU A 37 -2.57 -17.69 -3.08
N GLY A 38 -1.84 -16.63 -3.42
CA GLY A 38 -1.06 -16.56 -4.67
C GLY A 38 -1.91 -16.37 -5.93
N THR A 39 -3.21 -16.06 -5.79
CA THR A 39 -4.10 -15.86 -6.94
C THR A 39 -4.03 -14.43 -7.49
N VAL A 40 -3.56 -13.48 -6.70
CA VAL A 40 -3.43 -12.07 -7.09
C VAL A 40 -1.97 -11.67 -7.26
N ILE A 41 -1.07 -12.20 -6.43
CA ILE A 41 0.39 -12.07 -6.60
C ILE A 41 0.94 -13.40 -7.11
N PRO A 42 1.15 -13.54 -8.43
CA PRO A 42 1.78 -14.74 -8.97
C PRO A 42 3.24 -14.82 -8.54
N ARG A 43 3.81 -16.01 -8.53
CA ARG A 43 5.23 -16.22 -8.17
C ARG A 43 6.20 -15.46 -9.07
N SER A 44 5.78 -15.08 -10.27
CA SER A 44 6.54 -14.33 -11.26
C SER A 44 6.28 -12.82 -11.26
N ASP A 45 5.60 -12.26 -10.25
CA ASP A 45 5.27 -10.82 -10.22
C ASP A 45 6.54 -9.95 -10.22
N ASN A 46 7.43 -10.18 -9.28
CA ASN A 46 8.75 -9.55 -9.20
C ASN A 46 9.67 -10.36 -8.28
N TYR A 47 10.96 -10.01 -8.27
CA TYR A 47 11.98 -10.71 -7.49
C TYR A 47 11.63 -10.86 -5.99
N PHE A 48 11.22 -9.76 -5.34
CA PHE A 48 10.91 -9.79 -3.90
C PHE A 48 9.60 -10.53 -3.59
N ALA A 49 8.62 -10.49 -4.48
CA ALA A 49 7.40 -11.28 -4.36
C ALA A 49 7.70 -12.79 -4.50
N THR A 50 8.61 -13.15 -5.40
CA THR A 50 9.11 -14.53 -5.56
C THR A 50 9.84 -14.99 -4.31
N LEU A 51 10.78 -14.17 -3.81
CA LEU A 51 11.53 -14.46 -2.58
C LEU A 51 10.59 -14.61 -1.38
N ASN A 52 9.66 -13.64 -1.19
CA ASN A 52 8.65 -13.74 -0.13
C ASN A 52 7.86 -15.06 -0.24
N SER A 53 7.42 -15.44 -1.45
CA SER A 53 6.65 -16.68 -1.66
C SER A 53 7.42 -17.94 -1.31
N ALA A 54 8.75 -17.90 -1.35
CA ALA A 54 9.62 -19.03 -1.01
C ALA A 54 9.90 -19.14 0.49
N VAL A 55 9.95 -18.00 1.20
CA VAL A 55 10.51 -17.95 2.57
C VAL A 55 9.59 -17.31 3.62
N PHE A 56 8.40 -16.83 3.27
CA PHE A 56 7.49 -16.30 4.28
C PHE A 56 7.10 -17.38 5.29
N SER A 57 7.10 -17.03 6.56
CA SER A 57 6.81 -17.98 7.64
C SER A 57 5.47 -17.73 8.31
N ASP A 58 4.99 -16.49 8.25
CA ASP A 58 3.71 -16.10 8.85
C ASP A 58 3.17 -14.80 8.24
N GLY A 59 2.07 -14.31 8.78
CA GLY A 59 1.39 -13.09 8.33
C GLY A 59 -0.06 -13.07 8.77
N THR A 60 -0.90 -12.36 8.04
CA THR A 60 -2.31 -12.18 8.39
C THR A 60 -3.22 -12.81 7.37
N PHE A 61 -4.16 -13.60 7.83
CA PHE A 61 -5.28 -14.11 7.05
C PHE A 61 -6.60 -13.51 7.55
N CYS A 62 -7.38 -12.94 6.63
CA CYS A 62 -8.70 -12.38 6.93
C CYS A 62 -9.72 -12.82 5.87
N TYR A 63 -10.85 -13.35 6.32
CA TYR A 63 -11.99 -13.66 5.46
C TYR A 63 -13.28 -13.10 6.04
N ILE A 64 -13.97 -12.28 5.25
CA ILE A 64 -15.26 -11.71 5.61
C ILE A 64 -16.35 -12.45 4.82
N PRO A 65 -17.28 -13.15 5.48
CA PRO A 65 -18.32 -13.92 4.80
C PRO A 65 -19.33 -13.03 4.07
N LYS A 66 -20.11 -13.64 3.20
CA LYS A 66 -21.13 -12.96 2.39
C LYS A 66 -22.05 -12.09 3.24
N ASN A 67 -22.41 -10.91 2.69
CA ASN A 67 -23.34 -9.96 3.30
C ASN A 67 -22.99 -9.55 4.73
N THR A 68 -21.72 -9.65 5.10
CA THR A 68 -21.23 -9.31 6.43
C THR A 68 -20.44 -8.01 6.40
N ARG A 69 -20.86 -7.07 7.24
CA ARG A 69 -20.09 -5.86 7.51
C ARG A 69 -19.25 -6.06 8.76
N CYS A 70 -17.93 -5.97 8.63
CA CYS A 70 -17.05 -6.04 9.80
C CYS A 70 -17.39 -4.90 10.76
N PRO A 71 -17.68 -5.20 12.05
CA PRO A 71 -18.21 -4.21 12.99
C PRO A 71 -17.18 -3.17 13.42
N MET A 72 -15.90 -3.48 13.26
CA MET A 72 -14.78 -2.63 13.67
C MET A 72 -13.67 -2.63 12.62
N GLU A 73 -12.76 -1.68 12.72
CA GLU A 73 -11.51 -1.74 11.97
C GLU A 73 -10.60 -2.83 12.55
N LEU A 74 -10.14 -3.73 11.70
CA LEU A 74 -9.15 -4.73 12.07
C LEU A 74 -7.76 -4.12 11.95
N SER A 75 -6.83 -4.49 12.83
CA SER A 75 -5.47 -3.99 12.75
C SER A 75 -4.43 -5.05 13.06
N THR A 76 -3.30 -4.96 12.38
CA THR A 76 -2.11 -5.75 12.66
C THR A 76 -0.90 -4.83 12.79
N TYR A 77 -0.06 -5.12 13.75
CA TYR A 77 1.16 -4.38 13.98
C TYR A 77 2.37 -5.30 13.84
N PHE A 78 3.25 -4.99 12.89
CA PHE A 78 4.47 -5.72 12.63
C PHE A 78 5.69 -4.98 13.20
N ARG A 79 6.52 -5.69 13.95
CA ARG A 79 7.74 -5.14 14.50
C ARG A 79 8.94 -6.06 14.26
N ILE A 80 9.99 -5.55 13.66
CA ILE A 80 11.25 -6.27 13.49
C ILE A 80 12.06 -6.13 14.78
N ASN A 81 12.30 -7.22 15.50
CA ASN A 81 13.04 -7.20 16.77
C ASN A 81 14.43 -7.86 16.69
N ALA A 82 14.66 -8.74 15.72
CA ALA A 82 15.92 -9.46 15.61
C ALA A 82 16.96 -8.72 14.75
N SER A 83 18.25 -8.80 15.11
CA SER A 83 19.38 -8.32 14.30
C SER A 83 19.72 -9.32 13.21
N ASN A 84 20.37 -8.86 12.13
CA ASN A 84 20.84 -9.68 11.01
C ASN A 84 19.76 -10.60 10.39
N THR A 85 18.50 -10.16 10.39
CA THR A 85 17.38 -10.95 9.87
C THR A 85 16.56 -10.14 8.88
N GLY A 86 16.05 -10.82 7.86
CA GLY A 86 14.98 -10.30 7.00
C GLY A 86 13.60 -10.67 7.58
N GLN A 87 12.64 -9.79 7.46
CA GLN A 87 11.24 -10.08 7.75
C GLN A 87 10.49 -10.30 6.43
N PHE A 88 9.86 -11.47 6.33
CA PHE A 88 9.07 -11.89 5.18
C PHE A 88 7.69 -12.24 5.66
N GLU A 89 6.72 -11.40 5.35
CA GLU A 89 5.34 -11.56 5.79
C GLU A 89 4.38 -11.57 4.62
N ARG A 90 3.21 -12.18 4.84
CA ARG A 90 2.18 -12.23 3.83
C ARG A 90 0.82 -11.93 4.43
N THR A 91 0.09 -11.01 3.82
CA THR A 91 -1.29 -10.67 4.20
C THR A 91 -2.22 -11.08 3.08
N LEU A 92 -3.29 -11.80 3.42
CA LEU A 92 -4.37 -12.14 2.50
C LEU A 92 -5.70 -11.73 3.11
N ILE A 93 -6.41 -10.83 2.44
CA ILE A 93 -7.76 -10.39 2.85
C ILE A 93 -8.74 -10.71 1.73
N VAL A 94 -9.78 -11.45 2.07
CA VAL A 94 -10.87 -11.81 1.16
C VAL A 94 -12.18 -11.26 1.71
N ALA A 95 -12.81 -10.36 0.97
CA ALA A 95 -14.14 -9.87 1.21
C ALA A 95 -15.11 -10.57 0.24
N ASP A 96 -15.95 -11.46 0.76
CA ASP A 96 -16.94 -12.20 -0.04
C ASP A 96 -18.10 -11.27 -0.45
N GLU A 97 -19.02 -11.75 -1.25
CA GLU A 97 -20.10 -10.96 -1.86
C GLU A 97 -20.87 -10.11 -0.84
N GLY A 98 -21.03 -8.82 -1.14
CA GLY A 98 -21.75 -7.87 -0.29
C GLY A 98 -21.11 -7.57 1.06
N SER A 99 -19.84 -7.91 1.24
CA SER A 99 -19.14 -7.73 2.51
C SER A 99 -18.30 -6.45 2.55
N TYR A 100 -17.93 -6.05 3.78
CA TYR A 100 -17.12 -4.85 4.01
C TYR A 100 -16.08 -5.10 5.11
N VAL A 101 -14.87 -4.61 4.89
CA VAL A 101 -13.80 -4.57 5.90
C VAL A 101 -12.93 -3.32 5.77
N SER A 102 -12.59 -2.73 6.92
CA SER A 102 -11.51 -1.75 7.07
C SER A 102 -10.36 -2.40 7.83
N TYR A 103 -9.16 -2.28 7.31
CA TYR A 103 -7.97 -2.89 7.86
C TYR A 103 -6.82 -1.90 7.92
N LEU A 104 -6.14 -1.84 9.07
CA LEU A 104 -4.98 -1.00 9.31
C LEU A 104 -3.73 -1.85 9.56
N GLU A 105 -2.68 -1.62 8.80
CA GLU A 105 -1.36 -2.21 9.00
C GLU A 105 -0.40 -1.15 9.55
N GLY A 106 0.17 -1.42 10.71
CA GLY A 106 1.23 -0.62 11.30
C GLY A 106 2.56 -1.37 11.26
N CYS A 107 3.63 -0.72 10.83
CA CYS A 107 4.95 -1.33 10.75
C CYS A 107 6.01 -0.41 11.33
N THR A 108 6.86 -0.95 12.23
CA THR A 108 8.02 -0.22 12.77
C THR A 108 9.22 -1.12 12.97
N ALA A 109 10.41 -0.53 13.03
CA ALA A 109 11.64 -1.19 13.44
C ALA A 109 12.44 -0.32 14.40
N PRO A 110 13.17 -0.92 15.37
CA PRO A 110 14.11 -0.18 16.23
C PRO A 110 15.30 0.33 15.42
N MET A 111 15.95 1.37 15.95
CA MET A 111 17.20 1.90 15.41
C MET A 111 18.32 0.87 15.54
N ARG A 112 19.01 0.57 14.44
CA ARG A 112 20.19 -0.32 14.39
C ARG A 112 21.15 0.15 13.31
N ASP A 113 22.45 0.01 13.55
CA ASP A 113 23.51 0.39 12.59
C ASP A 113 23.64 -0.57 11.40
N GLU A 114 22.71 -1.48 11.23
CA GLU A 114 22.70 -2.49 10.19
C GLU A 114 21.56 -2.26 9.22
N ASN A 115 21.76 -2.61 7.96
CA ASN A 115 20.66 -2.67 7.00
C ASN A 115 19.83 -3.94 7.25
N GLN A 116 18.52 -3.78 7.33
CA GLN A 116 17.58 -4.89 7.47
C GLN A 116 16.60 -4.91 6.32
N LEU A 117 16.29 -6.10 5.83
CA LEU A 117 15.33 -6.29 4.76
C LEU A 117 13.93 -6.56 5.33
N HIS A 118 12.97 -5.76 4.90
CA HIS A 118 11.55 -6.05 5.04
C HIS A 118 10.98 -6.32 3.64
N ALA A 119 10.42 -7.49 3.43
CA ALA A 119 9.76 -7.84 2.17
C ALA A 119 8.39 -8.46 2.44
N ALA A 120 7.33 -7.74 2.09
CA ALA A 120 5.96 -8.16 2.34
C ALA A 120 5.17 -8.35 1.04
N ASN A 121 4.25 -9.33 1.05
CA ASN A 121 3.25 -9.51 0.02
C ASN A 121 1.85 -9.32 0.60
N VAL A 122 1.04 -8.45 -0.02
CA VAL A 122 -0.35 -8.22 0.39
C VAL A 122 -1.29 -8.50 -0.79
N GLU A 123 -2.21 -9.42 -0.59
CA GLU A 123 -3.23 -9.81 -1.56
C GLU A 123 -4.62 -9.45 -1.04
N LEU A 124 -5.39 -8.66 -1.80
CA LEU A 124 -6.77 -8.34 -1.51
C LEU A 124 -7.67 -8.90 -2.61
N VAL A 125 -8.77 -9.54 -2.22
CA VAL A 125 -9.79 -10.05 -3.15
C VAL A 125 -11.15 -9.54 -2.73
N ALA A 126 -11.76 -8.67 -3.56
CA ALA A 126 -13.11 -8.18 -3.36
C ALA A 126 -14.06 -8.84 -4.37
N MET A 127 -15.06 -9.56 -3.86
CA MET A 127 -16.12 -10.19 -4.67
C MET A 127 -17.18 -9.18 -5.05
N LYS A 128 -18.29 -9.65 -5.64
CA LYS A 128 -19.41 -8.78 -6.07
C LYS A 128 -19.93 -7.94 -4.89
N ASP A 129 -20.12 -6.64 -5.13
CA ASP A 129 -20.64 -5.67 -4.15
C ASP A 129 -19.81 -5.60 -2.84
N ALA A 130 -18.57 -6.12 -2.84
CA ALA A 130 -17.69 -6.11 -1.66
C ALA A 130 -16.77 -4.88 -1.65
N GLU A 131 -16.44 -4.41 -0.44
CA GLU A 131 -15.53 -3.28 -0.24
C GLU A 131 -14.42 -3.62 0.76
N ILE A 132 -13.18 -3.32 0.38
CA ILE A 132 -12.00 -3.43 1.24
C ILE A 132 -11.33 -2.06 1.33
N LYS A 133 -11.18 -1.53 2.55
CA LYS A 133 -10.30 -0.40 2.85
C LYS A 133 -9.04 -0.92 3.52
N TYR A 134 -7.89 -0.67 2.92
CA TYR A 134 -6.61 -1.09 3.45
C TYR A 134 -5.72 0.13 3.70
N SER A 135 -5.47 0.41 4.96
CA SER A 135 -4.62 1.51 5.39
C SER A 135 -3.28 1.00 5.87
N THR A 136 -2.21 1.72 5.57
CA THR A 136 -0.86 1.42 6.05
C THR A 136 -0.22 2.65 6.64
N VAL A 137 0.33 2.52 7.85
CA VAL A 137 1.21 3.51 8.47
C VAL A 137 2.57 2.85 8.69
N GLN A 138 3.57 3.31 7.95
CA GLN A 138 4.93 2.79 8.06
C GLN A 138 5.87 3.89 8.54
N ASN A 139 6.54 3.60 9.67
CA ASN A 139 7.55 4.45 10.26
C ASN A 139 8.78 3.59 10.61
N TRP A 140 9.64 3.41 9.63
CA TRP A 140 10.83 2.59 9.74
C TRP A 140 12.06 3.43 10.11
N TYR A 141 13.07 2.81 10.69
CA TYR A 141 14.35 3.47 10.90
C TYR A 141 15.03 3.80 9.55
N PRO A 142 15.36 5.08 9.30
CA PRO A 142 15.89 5.52 8.00
C PRO A 142 17.40 5.33 7.83
N GLY A 143 18.10 4.91 8.86
CA GLY A 143 19.56 4.93 8.94
C GLY A 143 20.09 6.15 9.70
N ASP A 144 21.39 6.19 9.84
CA ASP A 144 22.09 7.29 10.50
C ASP A 144 21.91 8.61 9.72
N PRO A 145 21.51 9.70 10.37
CA PRO A 145 21.17 10.95 9.68
C PRO A 145 22.40 11.66 9.06
N GLU A 146 23.61 11.43 9.58
CA GLU A 146 24.83 12.07 9.09
C GLU A 146 25.50 11.28 7.97
N THR A 147 25.56 9.97 8.12
CA THR A 147 26.27 9.09 7.19
C THR A 147 25.36 8.32 6.23
N GLY A 148 24.07 8.24 6.52
CA GLY A 148 23.09 7.44 5.79
C GLY A 148 23.31 5.93 5.92
N LYS A 149 24.15 5.46 6.88
CA LYS A 149 24.41 4.05 7.10
C LYS A 149 23.27 3.38 7.87
N GLY A 150 23.10 2.08 7.67
CA GLY A 150 22.05 1.32 8.31
C GLY A 150 20.66 1.61 7.72
N GLY A 151 19.62 1.29 8.49
CA GLY A 151 18.22 1.52 8.12
C GLY A 151 17.56 0.37 7.38
N ILE A 152 16.25 0.51 7.19
CA ILE A 152 15.41 -0.54 6.63
C ILE A 152 15.34 -0.43 5.11
N TYR A 153 15.50 -1.56 4.42
CA TYR A 153 15.15 -1.74 3.02
C TYR A 153 13.75 -2.35 2.97
N ASN A 154 12.78 -1.56 2.54
CA ASN A 154 11.36 -1.86 2.57
C ASN A 154 10.82 -2.14 1.17
N PHE A 155 10.70 -3.42 0.82
CA PHE A 155 10.21 -3.89 -0.48
C PHE A 155 8.85 -4.57 -0.32
N VAL A 156 7.79 -3.88 -0.74
CA VAL A 156 6.42 -4.35 -0.52
C VAL A 156 5.66 -4.49 -1.84
N THR A 157 5.14 -5.69 -2.07
CA THR A 157 4.26 -5.98 -3.20
C THR A 157 2.83 -6.07 -2.71
N LYS A 158 1.97 -5.13 -3.14
CA LYS A 158 0.55 -5.09 -2.80
C LYS A 158 -0.29 -5.22 -4.07
N ARG A 159 -1.23 -6.17 -4.11
CA ARG A 159 -2.11 -6.37 -5.25
C ARG A 159 -3.55 -6.53 -4.76
N GLY A 160 -4.46 -5.75 -5.32
CA GLY A 160 -5.89 -5.85 -5.08
C GLY A 160 -6.64 -6.30 -6.34
N LEU A 161 -7.49 -7.29 -6.20
CA LEU A 161 -8.36 -7.77 -7.26
C LEU A 161 -9.82 -7.43 -6.94
N CYS A 162 -10.36 -6.44 -7.63
CA CYS A 162 -11.80 -6.19 -7.72
C CYS A 162 -12.41 -7.23 -8.67
N LYS A 163 -12.68 -8.43 -8.13
CA LYS A 163 -13.07 -9.61 -8.92
C LYS A 163 -14.52 -9.54 -9.37
N GLY A 164 -15.40 -9.07 -8.49
CA GLY A 164 -16.82 -9.02 -8.74
C GLY A 164 -17.31 -7.65 -9.25
N GLU A 165 -18.52 -7.63 -9.79
CA GLU A 165 -19.22 -6.40 -10.16
C GLU A 165 -19.41 -5.49 -8.95
N ASN A 166 -19.34 -4.16 -9.15
CA ASN A 166 -19.46 -3.11 -8.13
C ASN A 166 -18.48 -3.22 -6.95
N SER A 167 -17.47 -4.08 -7.04
CA SER A 167 -16.48 -4.23 -5.96
C SER A 167 -15.58 -3.01 -5.84
N ARG A 168 -15.07 -2.76 -4.62
CA ARG A 168 -14.23 -1.60 -4.34
C ARG A 168 -13.02 -1.97 -3.49
N ILE A 169 -11.86 -1.44 -3.87
CA ILE A 169 -10.64 -1.51 -3.05
C ILE A 169 -10.07 -0.11 -2.93
N THR A 170 -9.85 0.33 -1.69
CA THR A 170 -9.19 1.58 -1.36
C THR A 170 -7.87 1.30 -0.64
N TRP A 171 -6.76 1.77 -1.21
CA TRP A 171 -5.46 1.80 -0.57
C TRP A 171 -5.22 3.18 0.02
N THR A 172 -4.93 3.27 1.31
CA THR A 172 -4.44 4.48 1.95
C THR A 172 -3.08 4.20 2.56
N GLN A 173 -2.07 5.00 2.25
CA GLN A 173 -0.75 4.78 2.82
C GLN A 173 -0.06 6.07 3.26
N PHE A 174 0.55 5.99 4.41
CA PHE A 174 1.46 6.97 4.94
C PHE A 174 2.83 6.32 5.11
N GLU A 175 3.81 6.82 4.35
CA GLU A 175 5.16 6.27 4.30
C GLU A 175 6.15 7.30 4.85
N THR A 176 6.83 6.93 5.92
CA THR A 176 7.98 7.67 6.43
C THR A 176 9.04 6.71 6.94
N GLY A 177 10.25 7.17 7.05
CA GLY A 177 11.36 6.31 7.43
C GLY A 177 11.84 5.46 6.25
N SER A 178 12.47 4.33 6.55
CA SER A 178 13.23 3.48 5.65
C SER A 178 14.41 4.19 4.98
N ARG A 179 15.52 3.48 4.81
CA ARG A 179 16.63 3.94 3.98
C ARG A 179 16.27 3.87 2.50
N LEU A 180 15.57 2.80 2.13
CA LEU A 180 15.08 2.57 0.78
C LEU A 180 13.68 1.98 0.83
N THR A 181 12.71 2.63 0.19
CA THR A 181 11.36 2.11 -0.01
C THR A 181 11.11 1.83 -1.48
N TRP A 182 10.59 0.63 -1.77
CA TRP A 182 10.11 0.23 -3.08
C TRP A 182 8.73 -0.41 -2.95
N LYS A 183 7.68 0.33 -3.32
CA LYS A 183 6.31 -0.07 -3.01
C LYS A 183 5.31 0.41 -4.06
N TYR A 184 4.67 -0.54 -4.72
CA TYR A 184 3.70 -0.28 -5.78
C TYR A 184 2.42 -1.07 -5.58
N PRO A 185 1.45 -0.57 -4.78
CA PRO A 185 0.11 -1.14 -4.74
C PRO A 185 -0.55 -1.14 -6.10
N SER A 186 -1.39 -2.11 -6.36
CA SER A 186 -2.18 -2.15 -7.59
C SER A 186 -3.63 -2.53 -7.34
N CYS A 187 -4.53 -2.05 -8.21
CA CYS A 187 -5.91 -2.53 -8.31
C CYS A 187 -6.16 -3.09 -9.71
N ILE A 188 -6.58 -4.33 -9.76
CA ILE A 188 -7.05 -4.99 -10.98
C ILE A 188 -8.58 -4.91 -10.98
N LEU A 189 -9.14 -4.00 -11.78
CA LEU A 189 -10.57 -3.72 -11.87
C LEU A 189 -11.20 -4.66 -12.89
N LYS A 190 -11.48 -5.90 -12.47
CA LYS A 190 -11.94 -6.99 -13.34
C LYS A 190 -13.46 -7.01 -13.47
N GLY A 191 -14.18 -6.78 -12.38
CA GLY A 191 -15.63 -6.70 -12.36
C GLY A 191 -16.12 -5.41 -13.02
N ASP A 192 -17.29 -5.45 -13.68
CA ASP A 192 -17.92 -4.26 -14.22
C ASP A 192 -18.29 -3.30 -13.07
N ASN A 193 -18.24 -1.99 -13.31
CA ASN A 193 -18.50 -0.93 -12.34
C ASN A 193 -17.58 -0.95 -11.10
N SER A 194 -16.50 -1.72 -11.09
CA SER A 194 -15.59 -1.77 -9.95
C SER A 194 -14.77 -0.49 -9.80
N ILE A 195 -14.36 -0.21 -8.55
CA ILE A 195 -13.69 1.02 -8.15
C ILE A 195 -12.37 0.70 -7.46
N GLY A 196 -11.29 1.36 -7.90
CA GLY A 196 -9.98 1.32 -7.27
C GLY A 196 -9.54 2.71 -6.84
N GLU A 197 -9.11 2.85 -5.59
CA GLU A 197 -8.65 4.13 -5.07
C GLU A 197 -7.27 3.98 -4.44
N PHE A 198 -6.44 4.99 -4.60
CA PHE A 198 -5.12 5.07 -4.00
C PHE A 198 -4.87 6.47 -3.46
N TYR A 199 -4.66 6.55 -2.16
CA TYR A 199 -4.30 7.77 -1.45
C TYR A 199 -2.97 7.55 -0.76
N SER A 200 -1.97 8.39 -1.04
CA SER A 200 -0.61 8.22 -0.53
C SER A 200 0.00 9.53 -0.10
N VAL A 201 0.67 9.50 1.04
CA VAL A 201 1.60 10.52 1.48
C VAL A 201 2.95 9.87 1.76
N ALA A 202 4.01 10.35 1.10
CA ALA A 202 5.38 9.89 1.31
C ALA A 202 6.26 11.05 1.78
N LEU A 203 6.84 10.91 2.97
CA LEU A 203 7.77 11.87 3.55
C LEU A 203 9.18 11.30 3.56
N THR A 204 10.12 12.01 2.93
CA THR A 204 11.53 11.61 2.89
C THR A 204 12.43 12.74 3.38
N ASN A 205 13.47 12.39 4.14
CA ASN A 205 14.47 13.32 4.64
C ASN A 205 15.86 12.66 4.67
N GLY A 206 16.90 13.45 4.86
CA GLY A 206 18.27 12.95 4.95
C GLY A 206 18.67 12.16 3.69
N TYR A 207 19.10 10.92 3.85
CA TYR A 207 19.55 10.05 2.73
C TYR A 207 18.48 9.04 2.28
N GLN A 208 17.22 9.25 2.63
CA GLN A 208 16.14 8.34 2.26
C GLN A 208 15.85 8.36 0.76
N GLN A 209 15.49 7.20 0.24
CA GLN A 209 15.04 7.04 -1.14
C GLN A 209 13.69 6.30 -1.14
N ALA A 210 12.64 6.98 -1.55
CA ALA A 210 11.34 6.36 -1.74
C ALA A 210 11.00 6.30 -3.23
N ASP A 211 10.87 5.10 -3.76
CA ASP A 211 10.34 4.85 -5.11
C ASP A 211 8.99 4.15 -4.94
N THR A 212 7.93 4.94 -5.01
CA THR A 212 6.57 4.51 -4.74
C THR A 212 5.66 4.78 -5.93
N GLY A 213 4.44 4.34 -5.83
CA GLY A 213 3.45 4.58 -6.87
C GLY A 213 2.32 3.57 -6.85
N THR A 214 1.57 3.52 -7.94
CA THR A 214 0.45 2.59 -8.04
C THR A 214 0.17 2.15 -9.46
N LYS A 215 -0.54 1.04 -9.60
CA LYS A 215 -1.01 0.53 -10.89
C LYS A 215 -2.52 0.33 -10.84
N MET A 216 -3.24 1.00 -11.72
CA MET A 216 -4.69 0.82 -11.91
C MET A 216 -4.95 0.15 -13.26
N ILE A 217 -5.45 -1.09 -13.23
CA ILE A 217 -5.63 -1.93 -14.41
C ILE A 217 -7.12 -2.15 -14.63
N HIS A 218 -7.69 -1.43 -15.60
CA HIS A 218 -9.10 -1.48 -15.97
C HIS A 218 -9.35 -2.61 -16.96
N ILE A 219 -10.15 -3.60 -16.56
CA ILE A 219 -10.55 -4.75 -17.38
C ILE A 219 -12.05 -4.79 -17.60
N GLY A 220 -12.86 -4.56 -16.57
CA GLY A 220 -14.32 -4.48 -16.62
C GLY A 220 -14.80 -3.19 -17.27
N LYS A 221 -16.09 -3.13 -17.60
CA LYS A 221 -16.77 -1.94 -18.14
C LYS A 221 -17.10 -0.96 -17.03
N ASN A 222 -17.15 0.35 -17.35
CA ASN A 222 -17.53 1.43 -16.44
C ASN A 222 -16.72 1.47 -15.13
N THR A 223 -15.51 0.95 -15.15
CA THR A 223 -14.64 0.93 -13.98
C THR A 223 -14.09 2.32 -13.69
N LYS A 224 -13.85 2.62 -12.41
CA LYS A 224 -13.32 3.92 -11.99
C LYS A 224 -12.05 3.75 -11.16
N SER A 225 -11.09 4.64 -11.36
CA SER A 225 -9.93 4.73 -10.47
C SER A 225 -9.61 6.18 -10.10
N THR A 226 -9.18 6.36 -8.85
CA THR A 226 -8.69 7.63 -8.32
C THR A 226 -7.32 7.41 -7.72
N ILE A 227 -6.38 8.27 -8.10
CA ILE A 227 -5.01 8.26 -7.56
C ILE A 227 -4.71 9.66 -7.04
N ILE A 228 -4.43 9.77 -5.74
CA ILE A 228 -3.94 11.01 -5.13
C ILE A 228 -2.65 10.67 -4.39
N SER A 229 -1.53 11.18 -4.87
CA SER A 229 -0.22 10.95 -4.29
C SER A 229 0.46 12.25 -3.94
N LYS A 230 0.88 12.39 -2.69
CA LYS A 230 1.61 13.56 -2.20
C LYS A 230 2.97 13.14 -1.69
N GLY A 231 4.02 13.82 -2.16
CA GLY A 231 5.40 13.57 -1.77
C GLY A 231 6.03 14.81 -1.16
N ILE A 232 6.76 14.65 -0.06
CA ILE A 232 7.60 15.70 0.52
C ILE A 232 9.02 15.16 0.59
N SER A 233 9.97 15.91 0.02
CA SER A 233 11.39 15.60 0.03
C SER A 233 12.17 16.71 0.73
N ALA A 234 13.04 16.33 1.67
CA ALA A 234 13.92 17.25 2.38
C ALA A 234 15.36 16.70 2.48
N GLY A 235 16.32 17.52 2.86
CA GLY A 235 17.72 17.11 2.99
C GLY A 235 18.30 16.65 1.67
N LYS A 236 18.88 15.45 1.63
CA LYS A 236 19.48 14.80 0.45
C LYS A 236 18.61 13.66 -0.09
N SER A 237 17.32 13.66 0.26
CA SER A 237 16.41 12.57 -0.07
C SER A 237 15.88 12.65 -1.50
N THR A 238 15.42 11.49 -1.98
CA THR A 238 14.75 11.38 -3.27
C THR A 238 13.39 10.73 -3.10
N ASN A 239 12.34 11.36 -3.60
CA ASN A 239 11.00 10.79 -3.66
C ASN A 239 10.58 10.61 -5.11
N THR A 240 10.38 9.38 -5.52
CA THR A 240 9.94 9.03 -6.87
C THR A 240 8.54 8.46 -6.82
N TYR A 241 7.63 9.02 -7.62
CA TYR A 241 6.32 8.46 -7.88
C TYR A 241 6.28 7.83 -9.28
N ARG A 242 5.85 6.56 -9.37
CA ARG A 242 5.59 5.88 -10.66
C ARG A 242 4.14 5.44 -10.73
N GLY A 243 3.39 5.96 -11.69
CA GLY A 243 2.00 5.62 -11.89
C GLY A 243 1.77 4.85 -13.20
N LEU A 244 0.99 3.77 -13.14
CA LEU A 244 0.49 3.08 -14.32
C LEU A 244 -1.03 3.08 -14.32
N VAL A 245 -1.63 3.59 -15.38
CA VAL A 245 -3.05 3.40 -15.68
C VAL A 245 -3.17 2.62 -16.98
N GLN A 246 -3.65 1.40 -16.90
CA GLN A 246 -3.85 0.54 -18.06
C GLN A 246 -5.33 0.27 -18.28
N VAL A 247 -5.82 0.53 -19.51
CA VAL A 247 -7.21 0.32 -19.88
C VAL A 247 -7.28 -0.72 -21.00
N ALA A 248 -7.84 -1.88 -20.70
CA ALA A 248 -8.01 -2.97 -21.66
C ALA A 248 -9.02 -2.60 -22.76
N LYS A 249 -8.94 -3.22 -23.94
CA LYS A 249 -9.83 -2.97 -25.08
C LYS A 249 -11.31 -3.09 -24.73
N ARG A 250 -11.66 -4.01 -23.84
CA ARG A 250 -13.06 -4.25 -23.41
C ARG A 250 -13.55 -3.30 -22.32
N ALA A 251 -12.67 -2.56 -21.65
CA ALA A 251 -12.98 -1.69 -20.52
C ALA A 251 -13.60 -0.36 -20.99
N THR A 252 -14.72 -0.42 -21.72
CA THR A 252 -15.45 0.75 -22.20
C THR A 252 -16.09 1.48 -21.03
N GLY A 253 -16.09 2.82 -21.07
CA GLY A 253 -16.60 3.66 -19.99
C GLY A 253 -15.67 3.77 -18.78
N ALA A 254 -14.44 3.24 -18.87
CA ALA A 254 -13.43 3.38 -17.82
C ALA A 254 -13.06 4.85 -17.61
N LYS A 255 -12.93 5.26 -16.33
CA LYS A 255 -12.55 6.62 -15.93
C LYS A 255 -11.41 6.56 -14.93
N ASN A 256 -10.38 7.35 -15.17
CA ASN A 256 -9.28 7.56 -14.21
C ASN A 256 -9.12 9.04 -13.92
N PHE A 257 -8.84 9.34 -12.65
CA PHE A 257 -8.34 10.63 -12.21
C PHE A 257 -7.05 10.40 -11.41
N THR A 258 -5.99 11.11 -11.76
CA THR A 258 -4.70 11.06 -11.07
C THR A 258 -4.23 12.47 -10.74
N ALA A 259 -3.91 12.73 -9.49
CA ALA A 259 -3.23 13.94 -9.03
C ALA A 259 -1.98 13.58 -8.22
N CYS A 260 -0.83 14.13 -8.63
CA CYS A 260 0.46 13.88 -8.01
C CYS A 260 1.12 15.21 -7.64
N ASP A 261 1.22 15.49 -6.34
CA ASP A 261 1.82 16.73 -5.84
C ASP A 261 3.14 16.40 -5.13
N SER A 262 4.18 17.13 -5.47
CA SER A 262 5.50 17.01 -4.85
C SER A 262 5.96 18.35 -4.29
N LEU A 263 6.42 18.33 -3.04
CA LEU A 263 7.02 19.47 -2.37
C LEU A 263 8.49 19.15 -2.06
N MET A 264 9.39 20.02 -2.49
CA MET A 264 10.82 19.95 -2.17
C MET A 264 11.19 21.05 -1.19
N MET A 265 11.86 20.67 -0.10
CA MET A 265 12.34 21.56 0.95
C MET A 265 13.88 21.54 0.96
N GLY A 266 14.50 22.63 0.54
CA GLY A 266 15.95 22.75 0.40
C GLY A 266 16.49 22.43 -1.02
N ASN A 267 17.82 22.44 -1.15
CA ASN A 267 18.48 22.44 -2.46
C ASN A 267 19.06 21.10 -2.89
N GLU A 268 19.19 20.12 -1.98
CA GLU A 268 19.84 18.84 -2.27
C GLU A 268 18.85 17.68 -2.44
N CYS A 269 17.55 17.90 -2.14
CA CYS A 269 16.51 16.88 -2.34
C CYS A 269 15.99 16.86 -3.77
N SER A 270 15.34 15.75 -4.13
CA SER A 270 14.72 15.61 -5.45
C SER A 270 13.34 14.97 -5.39
N ALA A 271 12.50 15.33 -6.36
CA ALA A 271 11.20 14.72 -6.60
C ALA A 271 11.08 14.34 -8.08
N ILE A 272 10.66 13.11 -8.34
CA ILE A 272 10.56 12.56 -9.69
C ILE A 272 9.16 11.98 -9.87
N THR A 273 8.45 12.41 -10.91
CA THR A 273 7.12 11.88 -11.24
C THR A 273 7.14 11.24 -12.62
N ILE A 274 6.80 9.95 -12.68
CA ILE A 274 6.83 9.14 -13.91
C ILE A 274 5.45 8.53 -14.16
N PRO A 275 4.55 9.26 -14.81
CA PRO A 275 3.24 8.73 -15.18
C PRO A 275 3.33 7.88 -16.45
N TYR A 276 2.54 6.81 -16.50
CA TYR A 276 2.35 5.99 -17.68
C TYR A 276 0.88 5.64 -17.88
N ILE A 277 0.32 6.01 -19.04
CA ILE A 277 -1.07 5.71 -19.39
C ILE A 277 -1.07 4.88 -20.68
N ASP A 278 -1.63 3.67 -20.61
CA ASP A 278 -1.80 2.76 -21.74
C ASP A 278 -3.28 2.43 -21.93
N SER A 279 -3.96 3.15 -22.82
CA SER A 279 -5.36 2.90 -23.13
C SER A 279 -5.54 2.21 -24.48
N LYS A 280 -6.16 1.03 -24.47
CA LYS A 280 -6.50 0.24 -25.67
C LYS A 280 -7.92 0.51 -26.20
N THR A 281 -8.65 1.49 -25.63
CA THR A 281 -9.99 1.87 -26.07
C THR A 281 -10.16 3.38 -26.14
N ARG A 282 -10.89 3.87 -27.15
CA ARG A 282 -11.24 5.30 -27.27
C ARG A 282 -12.45 5.68 -26.38
N LYS A 283 -13.11 4.71 -25.74
CA LYS A 283 -14.25 4.91 -24.86
C LYS A 283 -13.85 4.93 -23.40
N SER A 284 -12.73 5.59 -23.08
CA SER A 284 -12.24 5.81 -21.72
C SER A 284 -11.79 7.25 -21.54
N THR A 285 -11.76 7.71 -20.30
CA THR A 285 -11.26 9.03 -19.92
C THR A 285 -10.17 8.86 -18.87
N CYS A 286 -8.98 9.40 -19.13
CA CYS A 286 -7.88 9.38 -18.17
C CYS A 286 -7.36 10.81 -18.02
N ASN A 287 -7.51 11.37 -16.81
CA ASN A 287 -7.00 12.69 -16.45
C ASN A 287 -5.80 12.52 -15.54
N HIS A 288 -4.74 13.25 -15.84
CA HIS A 288 -3.53 13.26 -15.01
C HIS A 288 -3.08 14.70 -14.77
N GLU A 289 -2.91 15.04 -13.51
CA GLU A 289 -2.36 16.32 -13.05
C GLU A 289 -1.11 16.05 -12.22
N ALA A 290 -0.07 16.84 -12.40
CA ALA A 290 1.14 16.74 -11.60
C ALA A 290 1.65 18.15 -11.30
N THR A 291 1.94 18.41 -10.03
CA THR A 291 2.55 19.65 -9.58
C THR A 291 3.83 19.36 -8.82
N THR A 292 4.82 20.21 -9.01
CA THR A 292 6.06 20.17 -8.21
C THR A 292 6.37 21.59 -7.75
N SER A 293 6.43 21.75 -6.43
CA SER A 293 6.77 23.01 -5.79
C SER A 293 8.08 22.86 -5.03
N LYS A 294 8.88 23.91 -5.02
CA LYS A 294 10.10 23.98 -4.23
C LYS A 294 9.99 25.16 -3.27
N ILE A 295 10.31 24.91 -2.02
CA ILE A 295 10.51 25.96 -1.00
C ILE A 295 12.01 26.00 -0.74
N ASP A 296 12.62 27.15 -0.99
CA ASP A 296 14.02 27.40 -0.63
C ASP A 296 14.15 27.88 0.82
N ASP A 297 15.40 27.97 1.27
CA ASP A 297 15.68 28.33 2.68
C ASP A 297 15.22 29.75 3.00
N ASP A 298 15.26 30.69 2.05
CA ASP A 298 14.82 32.07 2.23
C ASP A 298 13.28 32.15 2.36
N GLN A 299 12.55 31.36 1.57
CA GLN A 299 11.10 31.25 1.66
C GLN A 299 10.67 30.58 2.98
N LEU A 300 11.41 29.56 3.41
CA LEU A 300 11.16 28.90 4.70
C LEU A 300 11.40 29.86 5.86
N PHE A 301 12.46 30.65 5.81
CA PHE A 301 12.75 31.70 6.79
C PHE A 301 11.62 32.74 6.85
N CYS A 302 11.16 33.24 5.71
CA CYS A 302 10.03 34.17 5.65
C CYS A 302 8.76 33.57 6.26
N LEU A 303 8.42 32.33 5.97
CA LEU A 303 7.23 31.66 6.51
C LEU A 303 7.31 31.46 8.03
N LEU A 304 8.49 31.15 8.57
CA LEU A 304 8.68 30.92 10.01
C LEU A 304 8.64 32.24 10.85
N TYR A 305 9.08 33.35 10.27
CA TYR A 305 9.21 34.59 11.01
C TYR A 305 8.16 35.66 10.67
N THR A 306 7.34 35.47 9.65
CA THR A 306 6.36 36.47 9.20
C THR A 306 4.92 35.94 9.19
N SER A 307 4.68 34.70 9.53
CA SER A 307 3.31 34.17 9.65
C SER A 307 2.84 34.23 11.10
N ASP A 308 1.63 34.74 11.35
CA ASP A 308 0.97 34.77 12.67
C ASP A 308 0.76 33.33 13.27
N ALA A 309 1.06 32.26 12.50
CA ALA A 309 1.02 30.88 12.97
C ALA A 309 2.20 30.50 13.88
N ALA A 310 3.15 31.43 14.15
CA ALA A 310 4.28 31.16 15.04
C ALA A 310 3.99 31.55 16.50
N ASP A 311 2.82 32.20 16.79
CA ASP A 311 2.47 32.70 18.11
C ASP A 311 1.36 31.91 18.84
N ASP A 312 0.94 30.73 18.33
CA ASP A 312 -0.02 29.83 19.03
C ASP A 312 0.63 28.52 19.52
#